data_a4f55b729cf16d3fbc5a21323ea09eca
#
_entry.id   a4f55b729cf16d3fbc5a21323ea09eca
#
_cell.length_a   1.000
_cell.length_b   1.000
_cell.length_c   1.000
_cell.angle_alpha   90.00
_cell.angle_beta   90.00
_cell.angle_gamma   90.00
#
_symmetry.space_group_name_H-M   'P 1'
#
loop_
_entity.id
_entity.type
_entity.pdbx_description
1 polymer ?
#
loop_
_entity_poly.entity_id
_entity_poly.type
_entity_poly.pdbx_seq_one_letter_code
_entity_poly.pdbx_strand_id
1 'polypeptide(L)'
;GVVTLLTVLFNWHRETTFVPLGVLWLTALLGGADDLLNIFYGKERHPRTLGRIARLIRIHRDVKLRIWYLISFPWQAYKRLFYLLGSHPGRGVQAHEKIIIQLIIGGIIAWWLSFKLDWTELWVPWLGHVDLGVLMAPVIIFLVVFLANAVNITDGIDGLSAGTLIISYGAFFAIALKQQSSDISLLTATVIGALCGYILFNIKPAKYQMGDVASLGMGVLLTAIAFALDRPILLPIIGAVFIIEIMSVILQTTSKVFLGRRLLRMAPLHHHLEITGKGETSIVMYAWAFSAIFAIIGIWLSFQ
;
A
#
# COMPACT_ATOMS: atom_id res chain seq x y z
N GLY A 1 -15.25 8.15 4.73
CA GLY A 1 -16.48 8.62 5.35
C GLY A 1 -17.72 8.16 4.59
N VAL A 2 -17.96 8.70 3.38
CA VAL A 2 -19.17 8.38 2.58
C VAL A 2 -19.25 6.90 2.23
N VAL A 3 -18.18 6.31 1.73
CA VAL A 3 -18.11 4.86 1.41
C VAL A 3 -18.51 4.02 2.61
N THR A 4 -17.92 4.29 3.78
CA THR A 4 -18.20 3.54 5.01
C THR A 4 -19.65 3.73 5.44
N LEU A 5 -20.15 4.97 5.43
CA LEU A 5 -21.53 5.27 5.84
C LEU A 5 -22.53 4.50 4.98
N LEU A 6 -22.39 4.58 3.65
CA LEU A 6 -23.27 3.88 2.73
C LEU A 6 -23.17 2.36 2.87
N THR A 7 -21.96 1.82 2.96
CA THR A 7 -21.77 0.36 3.12
C THR A 7 -22.35 -0.14 4.44
N VAL A 8 -22.16 0.58 5.55
CA VAL A 8 -22.73 0.23 6.85
C VAL A 8 -24.25 0.30 6.81
N LEU A 9 -24.83 1.37 6.23
CA LEU A 9 -26.28 1.53 6.16
C LEU A 9 -26.97 0.42 5.34
N PHE A 10 -26.34 -0.02 4.24
CA PHE A 10 -26.95 -1.00 3.35
C PHE A 10 -26.53 -2.44 3.60
N ASN A 11 -25.42 -2.68 4.32
CA ASN A 11 -24.84 -4.01 4.55
C ASN A 11 -24.59 -4.32 6.04
N TRP A 12 -25.33 -3.72 6.96
CA TRP A 12 -25.13 -3.89 8.41
C TRP A 12 -25.10 -5.34 8.89
N HIS A 13 -25.83 -6.24 8.21
CA HIS A 13 -25.97 -7.65 8.61
C HIS A 13 -24.97 -8.60 7.93
N ARG A 14 -24.01 -8.08 7.15
CA ARG A 14 -23.11 -8.90 6.32
C ARG A 14 -21.66 -8.81 6.79
N GLU A 15 -21.18 -9.87 7.43
CA GLU A 15 -19.83 -9.96 7.98
C GLU A 15 -18.73 -9.80 6.91
N THR A 16 -19.00 -10.20 5.67
CA THR A 16 -18.06 -10.13 4.54
C THR A 16 -17.56 -8.71 4.21
N THR A 17 -18.32 -7.67 4.56
CA THR A 17 -17.93 -6.27 4.32
C THR A 17 -17.23 -5.63 5.51
N PHE A 18 -17.36 -6.19 6.72
CA PHE A 18 -16.75 -5.61 7.92
C PHE A 18 -15.22 -5.69 7.90
N VAL A 19 -14.64 -6.79 7.39
CA VAL A 19 -13.18 -6.94 7.31
C VAL A 19 -12.58 -5.89 6.35
N PRO A 20 -13.03 -5.75 5.09
CA PRO A 20 -12.56 -4.70 4.19
C PRO A 20 -12.72 -3.28 4.76
N LEU A 21 -13.85 -2.97 5.40
CA LEU A 21 -14.07 -1.67 6.00
C LEU A 21 -13.23 -1.42 7.24
N GLY A 22 -13.08 -2.41 8.11
CA GLY A 22 -12.21 -2.33 9.30
C GLY A 22 -10.76 -2.05 8.91
N VAL A 23 -10.29 -2.73 7.88
CA VAL A 23 -8.95 -2.57 7.32
C VAL A 23 -8.76 -1.17 6.73
N LEU A 24 -9.74 -0.69 5.95
CA LEU A 24 -9.74 0.68 5.43
C LEU A 24 -9.63 1.71 6.56
N TRP A 25 -10.40 1.55 7.63
CA TRP A 25 -10.38 2.48 8.77
C TRP A 25 -9.08 2.46 9.54
N LEU A 26 -8.54 1.27 9.85
CA LEU A 26 -7.25 1.15 10.54
C LEU A 26 -6.13 1.81 9.74
N THR A 27 -6.12 1.61 8.43
CA THR A 27 -5.09 2.19 7.56
C THR A 27 -5.29 3.69 7.35
N ALA A 28 -6.54 4.15 7.24
CA ALA A 28 -6.86 5.58 7.15
C ALA A 28 -6.50 6.32 8.44
N LEU A 29 -6.68 5.71 9.62
CA LEU A 29 -6.24 6.28 10.91
C LEU A 29 -4.72 6.40 10.97
N LEU A 30 -3.98 5.42 10.45
CA LEU A 30 -2.52 5.51 10.34
C LEU A 30 -2.09 6.70 9.47
N GLY A 31 -2.66 6.81 8.25
CA GLY A 31 -2.38 7.93 7.35
C GLY A 31 -2.74 9.27 7.96
N GLY A 32 -3.92 9.35 8.61
CA GLY A 32 -4.37 10.56 9.30
C GLY A 32 -3.47 10.96 10.48
N ALA A 33 -2.97 9.98 11.24
CA ALA A 33 -2.00 10.24 12.29
C ALA A 33 -0.67 10.79 11.73
N ASP A 34 -0.22 10.27 10.59
CA ASP A 34 0.97 10.79 9.92
C ASP A 34 0.77 12.23 9.43
N ASP A 35 -0.32 12.51 8.73
CA ASP A 35 -0.63 13.85 8.22
C ASP A 35 -0.74 14.86 9.38
N LEU A 36 -1.42 14.50 10.47
CA LEU A 36 -1.52 15.34 11.66
C LEU A 36 -0.16 15.59 12.33
N LEU A 37 0.65 14.54 12.49
CA LEU A 37 1.99 14.66 13.07
C LEU A 37 2.92 15.49 12.18
N ASN A 38 2.78 15.40 10.86
CA ASN A 38 3.52 16.24 9.92
C ASN A 38 3.19 17.73 10.10
N ILE A 39 1.90 18.06 10.33
CA ILE A 39 1.44 19.44 10.48
C ILE A 39 1.83 20.01 11.86
N PHE A 40 1.59 19.27 12.95
CA PHE A 40 1.66 19.82 14.31
C PHE A 40 2.98 19.56 15.03
N TYR A 41 3.73 18.49 14.71
CA TYR A 41 4.90 18.04 15.48
C TYR A 41 6.19 17.92 14.66
N GLY A 42 6.37 18.72 13.64
CA GLY A 42 7.45 18.64 12.68
C GLY A 42 8.87 18.93 13.22
N LYS A 43 9.39 18.16 14.18
CA LYS A 43 10.81 18.16 14.56
C LYS A 43 11.57 17.08 13.81
N GLU A 44 12.63 17.45 13.10
CA GLU A 44 13.54 16.49 12.46
C GLU A 44 14.20 15.59 13.51
N ARG A 45 14.03 14.28 13.37
CA ARG A 45 14.61 13.26 14.25
C ARG A 45 15.86 12.67 13.62
N HIS A 46 17.04 13.17 14.00
CA HIS A 46 18.29 12.59 13.50
C HIS A 46 18.63 11.27 14.21
N PRO A 47 18.96 10.19 13.45
CA PRO A 47 19.33 8.91 14.02
C PRO A 47 20.70 8.97 14.70
N ARG A 48 20.85 8.29 15.83
CA ARG A 48 22.16 8.10 16.47
C ARG A 48 23.00 7.11 15.68
N THR A 49 24.29 7.37 15.56
CA THR A 49 25.22 6.47 14.86
C THR A 49 25.35 5.15 15.62
N LEU A 50 25.18 3.98 14.96
CA LEU A 50 25.28 2.65 15.59
C LEU A 50 26.61 2.46 16.34
N GLY A 51 27.73 2.96 15.80
CA GLY A 51 29.01 2.93 16.47
C GLY A 51 29.04 3.69 17.80
N ARG A 52 28.29 4.81 17.92
CA ARG A 52 28.13 5.54 19.18
C ARG A 52 27.32 4.73 20.19
N ILE A 53 26.27 4.04 19.74
CA ILE A 53 25.43 3.19 20.60
C ILE A 53 26.22 1.97 21.08
N ALA A 54 26.91 1.28 20.19
CA ALA A 54 27.77 0.14 20.53
C ALA A 54 28.87 0.52 21.53
N ARG A 55 29.47 1.72 21.37
CA ARG A 55 30.42 2.27 22.35
C ARG A 55 29.77 2.53 23.70
N LEU A 56 28.55 3.10 23.74
CA LEU A 56 27.80 3.35 24.97
C LEU A 56 27.44 2.04 25.69
N ILE A 57 27.05 0.99 24.97
CA ILE A 57 26.80 -0.34 25.53
C ILE A 57 28.07 -0.89 26.23
N ARG A 58 29.23 -0.65 25.63
CA ARG A 58 30.50 -1.20 26.17
C ARG A 58 31.06 -0.40 27.35
N ILE A 59 30.96 0.93 27.33
CA ILE A 59 31.73 1.83 28.22
C ILE A 59 30.86 2.57 29.24
N HIS A 60 29.51 2.58 29.10
CA HIS A 60 28.66 3.37 30.00
C HIS A 60 28.74 2.88 31.43
N ARG A 61 28.93 3.82 32.39
CA ARG A 61 29.12 3.53 33.81
C ARG A 61 27.82 3.05 34.48
N ASP A 62 26.66 3.54 34.02
CA ASP A 62 25.35 3.16 34.54
C ASP A 62 24.85 1.88 33.84
N VAL A 63 24.66 0.82 34.62
CA VAL A 63 24.20 -0.49 34.13
C VAL A 63 22.79 -0.42 33.56
N LYS A 64 21.89 0.41 34.14
CA LYS A 64 20.51 0.55 33.62
C LYS A 64 20.51 1.16 32.21
N LEU A 65 21.34 2.17 31.96
CA LEU A 65 21.49 2.77 30.65
C LEU A 65 22.19 1.82 29.63
N ARG A 66 23.13 0.99 30.08
CA ARG A 66 23.69 -0.07 29.22
C ARG A 66 22.65 -1.06 28.75
N ILE A 67 21.83 -1.54 29.68
CA ILE A 67 20.72 -2.46 29.33
C ILE A 67 19.74 -1.79 28.38
N TRP A 68 19.38 -0.53 28.62
CA TRP A 68 18.51 0.24 27.72
C TRP A 68 19.10 0.38 26.31
N TYR A 69 20.40 0.68 26.19
CA TYR A 69 21.06 0.75 24.87
C TYR A 69 21.13 -0.61 24.19
N LEU A 70 21.34 -1.69 24.94
CA LEU A 70 21.33 -3.06 24.41
C LEU A 70 19.95 -3.44 23.86
N ILE A 71 18.88 -3.18 24.62
CA ILE A 71 17.49 -3.44 24.21
C ILE A 71 17.09 -2.55 23.02
N SER A 72 17.56 -1.30 22.99
CA SER A 72 17.24 -0.37 21.89
C SER A 72 18.09 -0.57 20.63
N PHE A 73 19.17 -1.37 20.70
CA PHE A 73 20.11 -1.58 19.59
C PHE A 73 19.44 -2.16 18.33
N PRO A 74 18.60 -3.23 18.39
CA PRO A 74 17.91 -3.75 17.22
C PRO A 74 17.01 -2.70 16.55
N TRP A 75 16.31 -1.89 17.36
CA TRP A 75 15.49 -0.78 16.88
C TRP A 75 16.30 0.28 16.13
N GLN A 76 17.47 0.65 16.68
CA GLN A 76 18.35 1.62 16.02
C GLN A 76 19.01 1.05 14.75
N ALA A 77 19.32 -0.24 14.73
CA ALA A 77 19.81 -0.94 13.55
C ALA A 77 18.75 -0.98 12.45
N TYR A 78 17.50 -1.31 12.82
CA TYR A 78 16.35 -1.28 11.93
C TYR A 78 16.14 0.12 11.31
N LYS A 79 16.10 1.17 12.12
CA LYS A 79 16.04 2.57 11.64
C LYS A 79 17.15 2.88 10.63
N ARG A 80 18.39 2.48 10.95
CA ARG A 80 19.53 2.76 10.10
C ARG A 80 19.43 2.06 8.75
N LEU A 81 18.83 0.87 8.68
CA LEU A 81 18.56 0.19 7.41
C LEU A 81 17.71 1.09 6.49
N PHE A 82 16.65 1.69 6.99
CA PHE A 82 15.80 2.59 6.20
C PHE A 82 16.54 3.85 5.74
N TYR A 83 17.42 4.42 6.59
CA TYR A 83 18.24 5.56 6.17
C TYR A 83 19.27 5.18 5.11
N LEU A 84 19.84 3.99 5.16
CA LEU A 84 20.72 3.47 4.10
C LEU A 84 19.95 3.25 2.80
N LEU A 85 18.68 2.84 2.89
CA LEU A 85 17.80 2.66 1.74
C LEU A 85 17.28 3.99 1.17
N GLY A 86 17.70 5.14 1.71
CA GLY A 86 17.40 6.46 1.16
C GLY A 86 16.20 7.17 1.80
N SER A 87 15.64 6.63 2.88
CA SER A 87 14.65 7.36 3.69
C SER A 87 15.35 8.52 4.40
N HIS A 88 14.86 9.75 4.19
CA HIS A 88 15.36 10.91 4.92
C HIS A 88 14.54 11.13 6.21
N PRO A 89 15.18 11.64 7.30
CA PRO A 89 14.44 12.03 8.48
C PRO A 89 13.47 13.16 8.11
N GLY A 90 12.19 12.81 8.01
CA GLY A 90 11.10 13.74 7.71
C GLY A 90 10.40 14.24 8.97
N ARG A 91 9.43 15.11 8.77
CA ARG A 91 8.42 15.49 9.76
C ARG A 91 7.35 14.37 9.80
N GLY A 92 6.75 14.06 10.95
CA GLY A 92 5.70 13.05 11.08
C GLY A 92 6.21 11.62 11.31
N VAL A 93 5.40 10.62 10.91
CA VAL A 93 5.73 9.19 11.06
C VAL A 93 6.80 8.80 10.04
N GLN A 94 7.90 8.25 10.50
CA GLN A 94 9.00 7.88 9.61
C GLN A 94 8.67 6.58 8.83
N ALA A 95 9.25 6.40 7.65
CA ALA A 95 8.95 5.25 6.77
C ALA A 95 9.04 3.89 7.50
N HIS A 96 10.03 3.70 8.38
CA HIS A 96 10.16 2.49 9.17
C HIS A 96 9.06 2.31 10.23
N GLU A 97 8.52 3.41 10.78
CA GLU A 97 7.39 3.37 11.72
C GLU A 97 6.09 3.02 10.97
N LYS A 98 5.88 3.61 9.78
CA LYS A 98 4.75 3.28 8.89
C LYS A 98 4.73 1.80 8.54
N ILE A 99 5.85 1.22 8.16
CA ILE A 99 5.94 -0.20 7.79
C ILE A 99 5.64 -1.11 8.99
N ILE A 100 6.09 -0.79 10.20
CA ILE A 100 5.74 -1.59 11.38
C ILE A 100 4.23 -1.58 11.64
N ILE A 101 3.59 -0.41 11.57
CA ILE A 101 2.15 -0.32 11.77
C ILE A 101 1.39 -1.08 10.67
N GLN A 102 1.86 -0.97 9.42
CA GLN A 102 1.30 -1.75 8.30
C GLN A 102 1.49 -3.26 8.49
N LEU A 103 2.64 -3.71 9.02
CA LEU A 103 2.88 -5.11 9.37
C LEU A 103 1.93 -5.59 10.48
N ILE A 104 1.64 -4.75 11.48
CA ILE A 104 0.66 -5.07 12.52
C ILE A 104 -0.74 -5.19 11.91
N ILE A 105 -1.16 -4.25 11.07
CA ILE A 105 -2.46 -4.29 10.38
C ILE A 105 -2.54 -5.53 9.48
N GLY A 106 -1.52 -5.78 8.67
CA GLY A 106 -1.42 -6.98 7.83
C GLY A 106 -1.45 -8.28 8.65
N GLY A 107 -0.78 -8.27 9.82
CA GLY A 107 -0.80 -9.39 10.77
C GLY A 107 -2.18 -9.67 11.36
N ILE A 108 -2.94 -8.63 11.69
CA ILE A 108 -4.33 -8.77 12.17
C ILE A 108 -5.21 -9.37 11.07
N ILE A 109 -5.08 -8.89 9.83
CA ILE A 109 -5.81 -9.39 8.67
C ILE A 109 -5.43 -10.85 8.40
N ALA A 110 -4.14 -11.16 8.38
CA ALA A 110 -3.64 -12.49 8.14
C ALA A 110 -4.11 -13.48 9.23
N TRP A 111 -4.06 -13.07 10.50
CA TRP A 111 -4.58 -13.87 11.59
C TRP A 111 -6.07 -14.14 11.41
N TRP A 112 -6.87 -13.11 11.07
CA TRP A 112 -8.29 -13.26 10.86
C TRP A 112 -8.61 -14.20 9.69
N LEU A 113 -7.98 -13.98 8.53
CA LEU A 113 -8.25 -14.78 7.33
C LEU A 113 -7.73 -16.23 7.50
N SER A 114 -6.47 -16.42 7.91
CA SER A 114 -5.84 -17.73 7.91
C SER A 114 -6.23 -18.60 9.12
N PHE A 115 -6.44 -17.99 10.32
CA PHE A 115 -6.70 -18.76 11.55
C PHE A 115 -8.16 -18.72 12.01
N LYS A 116 -8.91 -17.68 11.66
CA LYS A 116 -10.33 -17.56 12.04
C LYS A 116 -11.26 -18.12 10.97
N LEU A 117 -10.90 -17.90 9.69
CA LEU A 117 -11.69 -18.36 8.53
C LEU A 117 -11.06 -19.56 7.81
N ASP A 118 -9.95 -20.12 8.33
CA ASP A 118 -9.20 -21.26 7.77
C ASP A 118 -8.86 -21.08 6.28
N TRP A 119 -8.56 -19.84 5.89
CA TRP A 119 -8.24 -19.50 4.52
C TRP A 119 -6.77 -19.80 4.23
N THR A 120 -6.50 -21.00 3.74
CA THR A 120 -5.14 -21.51 3.45
C THR A 120 -4.86 -21.65 1.97
N GLU A 121 -5.88 -21.60 1.13
CA GLU A 121 -5.78 -21.81 -0.30
C GLU A 121 -5.67 -20.51 -1.07
N LEU A 122 -4.84 -20.52 -2.12
CA LEU A 122 -4.68 -19.45 -3.08
C LEU A 122 -5.15 -19.91 -4.45
N TRP A 123 -6.14 -19.22 -5.01
CA TRP A 123 -6.56 -19.50 -6.37
C TRP A 123 -5.54 -18.98 -7.40
N VAL A 124 -5.16 -19.84 -8.34
CA VAL A 124 -4.22 -19.54 -9.43
C VAL A 124 -4.86 -19.90 -10.76
N PRO A 125 -4.83 -19.01 -11.79
CA PRO A 125 -5.37 -19.32 -13.11
C PRO A 125 -4.82 -20.65 -13.64
N TRP A 126 -5.68 -21.46 -14.26
CA TRP A 126 -5.42 -22.79 -14.83
C TRP A 126 -5.00 -23.89 -13.83
N LEU A 127 -4.51 -23.55 -12.64
CA LEU A 127 -4.11 -24.52 -11.61
C LEU A 127 -5.20 -24.75 -10.55
N GLY A 128 -6.17 -23.81 -10.46
CA GLY A 128 -7.20 -23.85 -9.41
C GLY A 128 -6.66 -23.43 -8.04
N HIS A 129 -7.19 -24.04 -6.98
CA HIS A 129 -6.79 -23.73 -5.62
C HIS A 129 -5.52 -24.49 -5.22
N VAL A 130 -4.50 -23.73 -4.80
CA VAL A 130 -3.22 -24.23 -4.30
C VAL A 130 -3.19 -23.99 -2.80
N ASP A 131 -3.10 -25.05 -2.00
CA ASP A 131 -2.99 -24.93 -0.55
C ASP A 131 -1.59 -24.46 -0.17
N LEU A 132 -1.51 -23.28 0.44
CA LEU A 132 -0.29 -22.69 0.98
C LEU A 132 -0.13 -22.96 2.48
N GLY A 133 -1.17 -23.45 3.14
CA GLY A 133 -1.17 -23.67 4.57
C GLY A 133 -0.74 -22.43 5.34
N VAL A 134 0.24 -22.59 6.24
CA VAL A 134 0.78 -21.50 7.09
C VAL A 134 1.43 -20.37 6.26
N LEU A 135 1.88 -20.65 5.03
CA LEU A 135 2.49 -19.62 4.16
C LEU A 135 1.46 -18.61 3.64
N MET A 136 0.18 -18.86 3.77
CA MET A 136 -0.86 -17.90 3.39
C MET A 136 -0.77 -16.60 4.22
N ALA A 137 -0.50 -16.71 5.52
CA ALA A 137 -0.37 -15.53 6.39
C ALA A 137 0.73 -14.54 5.95
N PRO A 138 1.98 -14.96 5.70
CA PRO A 138 3.00 -14.04 5.15
C PRO A 138 2.65 -13.50 3.76
N VAL A 139 1.93 -14.23 2.91
CA VAL A 139 1.46 -13.73 1.61
C VAL A 139 0.45 -12.59 1.81
N ILE A 140 -0.51 -12.74 2.72
CA ILE A 140 -1.49 -11.70 3.05
C ILE A 140 -0.77 -10.46 3.57
N ILE A 141 0.12 -10.61 4.55
CA ILE A 141 0.89 -9.48 5.13
C ILE A 141 1.68 -8.76 4.04
N PHE A 142 2.37 -9.52 3.18
CA PHE A 142 3.16 -8.96 2.09
C PHE A 142 2.28 -8.14 1.14
N LEU A 143 1.17 -8.68 0.65
CA LEU A 143 0.30 -7.99 -0.29
C LEU A 143 -0.32 -6.72 0.32
N VAL A 144 -0.75 -6.77 1.58
CA VAL A 144 -1.31 -5.61 2.30
C VAL A 144 -0.27 -4.47 2.37
N VAL A 145 0.93 -4.78 2.86
CA VAL A 145 2.00 -3.76 2.98
C VAL A 145 2.44 -3.26 1.61
N PHE A 146 2.61 -4.17 0.65
CA PHE A 146 3.10 -3.86 -0.68
C PHE A 146 2.14 -2.95 -1.44
N LEU A 147 0.84 -3.31 -1.51
CA LEU A 147 -0.16 -2.53 -2.22
C LEU A 147 -0.46 -1.18 -1.55
N ALA A 148 -0.48 -1.12 -0.21
CA ALA A 148 -0.60 0.14 0.50
C ALA A 148 0.47 1.14 0.06
N ASN A 149 1.74 0.71 0.08
CA ASN A 149 2.85 1.58 -0.33
C ASN A 149 2.89 1.82 -1.84
N ALA A 150 2.49 0.85 -2.66
CA ALA A 150 2.44 0.99 -4.12
C ALA A 150 1.46 2.08 -4.54
N VAL A 151 0.25 2.09 -3.98
CA VAL A 151 -0.76 3.13 -4.24
C VAL A 151 -0.30 4.48 -3.70
N ASN A 152 0.29 4.52 -2.50
CA ASN A 152 0.81 5.75 -1.90
C ASN A 152 1.95 6.37 -2.73
N ILE A 153 2.89 5.55 -3.22
CA ILE A 153 3.97 6.02 -4.12
C ILE A 153 3.42 6.52 -5.46
N THR A 154 2.34 5.92 -5.96
CA THR A 154 1.72 6.32 -7.23
C THR A 154 0.98 7.67 -7.12
N ASP A 155 0.62 8.11 -5.91
CA ASP A 155 -0.04 9.40 -5.67
C ASP A 155 0.94 10.59 -5.73
N GLY A 156 1.82 10.61 -6.73
CA GLY A 156 2.86 11.62 -6.90
C GLY A 156 2.54 12.72 -7.92
N ILE A 157 1.61 12.49 -8.85
CA ILE A 157 1.14 13.47 -9.85
C ILE A 157 -0.38 13.44 -9.96
N ASP A 158 -0.95 14.60 -10.38
CA ASP A 158 -2.39 14.85 -10.42
C ASP A 158 -3.14 13.82 -11.28
N GLY A 159 -4.12 13.13 -10.68
CA GLY A 159 -4.98 12.18 -11.38
C GLY A 159 -4.39 10.78 -11.58
N LEU A 160 -3.10 10.55 -11.37
CA LEU A 160 -2.46 9.27 -11.65
C LEU A 160 -3.04 8.16 -10.76
N SER A 161 -2.95 8.31 -9.45
CA SER A 161 -3.41 7.31 -8.49
C SER A 161 -4.93 7.11 -8.56
N ALA A 162 -5.69 8.21 -8.57
CA ALA A 162 -7.16 8.16 -8.56
C ALA A 162 -7.73 7.43 -9.80
N GLY A 163 -7.27 7.78 -11.00
CA GLY A 163 -7.76 7.15 -12.23
C GLY A 163 -7.35 5.68 -12.35
N THR A 164 -6.12 5.35 -11.96
CA THR A 164 -5.63 3.96 -11.91
C THR A 164 -6.44 3.13 -10.90
N LEU A 165 -6.78 3.69 -9.73
CA LEU A 165 -7.65 3.03 -8.74
C LEU A 165 -9.06 2.79 -9.29
N ILE A 166 -9.67 3.76 -9.97
CA ILE A 166 -11.00 3.59 -10.59
C ILE A 166 -10.98 2.40 -11.54
N ILE A 167 -9.96 2.28 -12.38
CA ILE A 167 -9.82 1.19 -13.34
C ILE A 167 -9.62 -0.15 -12.61
N SER A 168 -8.76 -0.20 -11.61
CA SER A 168 -8.48 -1.42 -10.84
C SER A 168 -9.69 -1.90 -10.04
N TYR A 169 -10.40 -0.98 -9.37
CA TYR A 169 -11.65 -1.30 -8.68
C TYR A 169 -12.75 -1.69 -9.69
N GLY A 170 -12.79 -1.08 -10.87
CA GLY A 170 -13.68 -1.46 -11.96
C GLY A 170 -13.49 -2.90 -12.43
N ALA A 171 -12.24 -3.37 -12.49
CA ALA A 171 -11.93 -4.76 -12.80
C ALA A 171 -12.45 -5.72 -11.70
N PHE A 172 -12.19 -5.42 -10.43
CA PHE A 172 -12.71 -6.24 -9.31
C PHE A 172 -14.23 -6.16 -9.19
N PHE A 173 -14.86 -5.03 -9.53
CA PHE A 173 -16.31 -4.92 -9.63
C PHE A 173 -16.89 -5.89 -10.69
N ALA A 174 -16.27 -5.94 -11.86
CA ALA A 174 -16.70 -6.87 -12.93
C ALA A 174 -16.53 -8.35 -12.49
N ILE A 175 -15.43 -8.66 -11.77
CA ILE A 175 -15.21 -10.01 -11.20
C ILE A 175 -16.28 -10.31 -10.14
N ALA A 176 -16.58 -9.39 -9.24
CA ALA A 176 -17.59 -9.55 -8.20
C ALA A 176 -18.99 -9.78 -8.77
N LEU A 177 -19.37 -9.04 -9.82
CA LEU A 177 -20.64 -9.25 -10.54
C LEU A 177 -20.72 -10.65 -11.14
N LYS A 178 -19.66 -11.12 -11.77
CA LYS A 178 -19.60 -12.45 -12.38
C LYS A 178 -19.69 -13.56 -11.32
N GLN A 179 -19.09 -13.36 -10.15
CA GLN A 179 -19.16 -14.30 -9.02
C GLN A 179 -20.48 -14.17 -8.23
N GLN A 180 -21.37 -13.27 -8.64
CA GLN A 180 -22.64 -12.98 -7.95
C GLN A 180 -22.44 -12.57 -6.47
N SER A 181 -21.29 -11.99 -6.15
CA SER A 181 -20.98 -11.46 -4.81
C SER A 181 -21.57 -10.06 -4.66
N SER A 182 -22.85 -10.00 -4.26
CA SER A 182 -23.61 -8.73 -4.17
C SER A 182 -22.96 -7.74 -3.20
N ASP A 183 -22.38 -8.23 -2.09
CA ASP A 183 -21.80 -7.40 -1.04
C ASP A 183 -20.53 -6.69 -1.52
N ILE A 184 -19.64 -7.46 -2.14
CA ILE A 184 -18.39 -6.92 -2.67
C ILE A 184 -18.65 -6.05 -3.91
N SER A 185 -19.65 -6.40 -4.73
CA SER A 185 -20.09 -5.55 -5.85
C SER A 185 -20.57 -4.19 -5.35
N LEU A 186 -21.41 -4.17 -4.33
CA LEU A 186 -21.93 -2.91 -3.75
C LEU A 186 -20.81 -2.08 -3.13
N LEU A 187 -19.94 -2.71 -2.33
CA LEU A 187 -18.76 -2.05 -1.75
C LEU A 187 -17.88 -1.42 -2.84
N THR A 188 -17.54 -2.21 -3.85
CA THR A 188 -16.65 -1.78 -4.93
C THR A 188 -17.27 -0.66 -5.76
N ALA A 189 -18.57 -0.76 -6.10
CA ALA A 189 -19.31 0.30 -6.78
C ALA A 189 -19.31 1.62 -5.98
N THR A 190 -19.51 1.52 -4.66
CA THR A 190 -19.49 2.70 -3.78
C THR A 190 -18.11 3.36 -3.77
N VAL A 191 -17.02 2.56 -3.75
CA VAL A 191 -15.64 3.06 -3.84
C VAL A 191 -15.40 3.76 -5.18
N ILE A 192 -15.81 3.14 -6.29
CA ILE A 192 -15.70 3.73 -7.63
C ILE A 192 -16.44 5.07 -7.69
N GLY A 193 -17.68 5.13 -7.19
CA GLY A 193 -18.47 6.36 -7.15
C GLY A 193 -17.79 7.48 -6.36
N ALA A 194 -17.21 7.15 -5.20
CA ALA A 194 -16.45 8.11 -4.39
C ALA A 194 -15.18 8.60 -5.10
N LEU A 195 -14.44 7.70 -5.77
CA LEU A 195 -13.25 8.05 -6.54
C LEU A 195 -13.59 8.87 -7.79
N CYS A 196 -14.72 8.59 -8.47
CA CYS A 196 -15.22 9.40 -9.58
C CYS A 196 -15.57 10.83 -9.14
N GLY A 197 -16.17 10.99 -7.95
CA GLY A 197 -16.38 12.32 -7.37
C GLY A 197 -15.07 13.02 -7.02
N TYR A 198 -14.11 12.29 -6.45
CA TYR A 198 -12.80 12.83 -6.08
C TYR A 198 -11.97 13.26 -7.29
N ILE A 199 -11.94 12.46 -8.38
CA ILE A 199 -11.07 12.74 -9.53
C ILE A 199 -11.41 14.07 -10.21
N LEU A 200 -12.66 14.55 -10.13
CA LEU A 200 -13.07 15.86 -10.64
C LEU A 200 -12.28 17.02 -10.02
N PHE A 201 -11.76 16.82 -8.81
CA PHE A 201 -10.94 17.79 -8.08
C PHE A 201 -9.45 17.46 -8.12
N ASN A 202 -9.08 16.26 -8.57
CA ASN A 202 -7.69 15.79 -8.62
C ASN A 202 -7.10 15.77 -10.04
N ILE A 203 -7.88 16.08 -11.09
CA ILE A 203 -7.36 16.31 -12.46
C ILE A 203 -6.55 17.59 -12.47
N LYS A 204 -5.46 17.61 -13.21
CA LYS A 204 -4.53 18.73 -13.32
C LYS A 204 -5.21 20.01 -13.89
N PRO A 205 -5.08 21.18 -13.22
CA PRO A 205 -4.39 21.39 -11.95
C PRO A 205 -5.26 20.92 -10.76
N ALA A 206 -4.72 19.99 -9.94
CA ALA A 206 -5.47 19.43 -8.83
C ALA A 206 -5.77 20.49 -7.75
N LYS A 207 -7.01 20.48 -7.25
CA LYS A 207 -7.43 21.28 -6.09
C LYS A 207 -7.16 20.56 -4.77
N TYR A 208 -7.18 19.24 -4.79
CA TYR A 208 -6.94 18.37 -3.63
C TYR A 208 -6.11 17.17 -4.05
N GLN A 209 -5.18 16.77 -3.17
CA GLN A 209 -4.41 15.53 -3.27
C GLN A 209 -4.96 14.49 -2.30
N MET A 210 -4.75 13.21 -2.61
CA MET A 210 -5.32 12.09 -1.86
C MET A 210 -4.71 11.99 -0.46
N GLY A 211 -3.42 12.25 -0.32
CA GLY A 211 -2.65 12.12 0.91
C GLY A 211 -2.56 10.68 1.42
N ASP A 212 -1.81 10.50 2.50
CA ASP A 212 -1.53 9.18 3.08
C ASP A 212 -2.79 8.51 3.64
N VAL A 213 -3.77 9.28 4.13
CA VAL A 213 -5.05 8.76 4.65
C VAL A 213 -5.77 7.90 3.61
N ALA A 214 -5.91 8.44 2.41
CA ALA A 214 -6.70 7.78 1.38
C ALA A 214 -5.86 6.82 0.55
N SER A 215 -4.63 7.19 0.16
CA SER A 215 -3.79 6.35 -0.69
C SER A 215 -3.41 5.02 -0.03
N LEU A 216 -2.98 5.03 1.23
CA LEU A 216 -2.72 3.81 2.00
C LEU A 216 -4.00 2.98 2.18
N GLY A 217 -5.10 3.64 2.58
CA GLY A 217 -6.39 2.99 2.79
C GLY A 217 -6.93 2.32 1.52
N MET A 218 -6.85 2.99 0.37
CA MET A 218 -7.31 2.43 -0.90
C MET A 218 -6.46 1.25 -1.37
N GLY A 219 -5.14 1.27 -1.17
CA GLY A 219 -4.28 0.13 -1.50
C GLY A 219 -4.61 -1.11 -0.67
N VAL A 220 -4.83 -0.94 0.65
CA VAL A 220 -5.20 -2.05 1.53
C VAL A 220 -6.62 -2.54 1.23
N LEU A 221 -7.58 -1.65 0.98
CA LEU A 221 -8.94 -2.03 0.61
C LEU A 221 -8.97 -2.82 -0.71
N LEU A 222 -8.18 -2.42 -1.72
CA LEU A 222 -8.05 -3.15 -2.98
C LEU A 222 -7.56 -4.59 -2.73
N THR A 223 -6.57 -4.73 -1.84
CA THR A 223 -6.06 -6.04 -1.42
C THR A 223 -7.15 -6.86 -0.70
N ALA A 224 -7.89 -6.26 0.23
CA ALA A 224 -8.95 -6.94 0.96
C ALA A 224 -10.09 -7.41 0.03
N ILE A 225 -10.46 -6.61 -0.97
CA ILE A 225 -11.46 -6.98 -1.98
C ILE A 225 -10.95 -8.15 -2.83
N ALA A 226 -9.69 -8.14 -3.23
CA ALA A 226 -9.12 -9.24 -4.01
C ALA A 226 -9.12 -10.56 -3.24
N PHE A 227 -8.82 -10.53 -1.93
CA PHE A 227 -8.98 -11.70 -1.05
C PHE A 227 -10.45 -12.09 -0.91
N ALA A 228 -11.35 -11.16 -0.65
CA ALA A 228 -12.78 -11.44 -0.51
C ALA A 228 -13.40 -12.09 -1.75
N LEU A 229 -12.83 -11.86 -2.94
CA LEU A 229 -13.20 -12.49 -4.20
C LEU A 229 -12.37 -13.74 -4.51
N ASP A 230 -11.49 -14.15 -3.61
CA ASP A 230 -10.56 -15.26 -3.82
C ASP A 230 -9.72 -15.13 -5.11
N ARG A 231 -9.26 -13.90 -5.39
CA ARG A 231 -8.48 -13.57 -6.60
C ARG A 231 -7.25 -12.70 -6.31
N PRO A 232 -6.53 -12.88 -5.17
CA PRO A 232 -5.41 -12.00 -4.82
C PRO A 232 -4.23 -12.11 -5.78
N ILE A 233 -4.05 -13.23 -6.48
CA ILE A 233 -3.00 -13.41 -7.50
C ILE A 233 -3.18 -12.46 -8.70
N LEU A 234 -4.38 -11.91 -8.91
CA LEU A 234 -4.64 -10.96 -9.98
C LEU A 234 -4.25 -9.51 -9.62
N LEU A 235 -3.96 -9.22 -8.35
CA LEU A 235 -3.53 -7.88 -7.92
C LEU A 235 -2.31 -7.34 -8.69
N PRO A 236 -1.24 -8.11 -8.91
CA PRO A 236 -0.11 -7.64 -9.71
C PRO A 236 -0.47 -7.32 -11.16
N ILE A 237 -1.47 -7.97 -11.71
CA ILE A 237 -1.91 -7.77 -13.09
C ILE A 237 -2.86 -6.58 -13.16
N ILE A 238 -3.95 -6.60 -12.40
CA ILE A 238 -4.94 -5.51 -12.38
C ILE A 238 -4.33 -4.20 -11.87
N GLY A 239 -3.43 -4.29 -10.88
CA GLY A 239 -2.70 -3.17 -10.32
C GLY A 239 -1.34 -2.92 -10.96
N ALA A 240 -1.11 -3.32 -12.23
CA ALA A 240 0.21 -3.30 -12.88
C ALA A 240 0.93 -1.95 -12.79
N VAL A 241 0.21 -0.82 -12.90
CA VAL A 241 0.78 0.52 -12.76
C VAL A 241 1.36 0.69 -11.36
N PHE A 242 0.63 0.35 -10.29
CA PHE A 242 1.11 0.43 -8.91
C PHE A 242 2.35 -0.43 -8.69
N ILE A 243 2.35 -1.64 -9.26
CA ILE A 243 3.49 -2.56 -9.18
C ILE A 243 4.73 -1.97 -9.86
N ILE A 244 4.58 -1.40 -11.07
CA ILE A 244 5.68 -0.79 -11.80
C ILE A 244 6.24 0.41 -11.05
N GLU A 245 5.39 1.26 -10.48
CA GLU A 245 5.81 2.43 -9.72
C GLU A 245 6.63 2.04 -8.48
N ILE A 246 6.12 1.14 -7.63
CA ILE A 246 6.86 0.69 -6.44
C ILE A 246 8.13 -0.08 -6.81
N MET A 247 8.08 -0.94 -7.84
CA MET A 247 9.25 -1.69 -8.31
C MET A 247 10.33 -0.75 -8.83
N SER A 248 9.98 0.34 -9.50
CA SER A 248 10.93 1.36 -9.93
C SER A 248 11.72 1.95 -8.76
N VAL A 249 11.04 2.19 -7.61
CA VAL A 249 11.67 2.68 -6.38
C VAL A 249 12.56 1.61 -5.74
N ILE A 250 12.08 0.36 -5.65
CA ILE A 250 12.84 -0.77 -5.09
C ILE A 250 14.11 -0.99 -5.91
N LEU A 251 13.99 -1.09 -7.24
CA LEU A 251 15.12 -1.31 -8.14
C LEU A 251 16.14 -0.15 -8.09
N GLN A 252 15.66 1.09 -8.08
CA GLN A 252 16.50 2.27 -7.94
C GLN A 252 17.29 2.26 -6.63
N THR A 253 16.61 1.96 -5.52
CA THR A 253 17.22 1.93 -4.19
C THR A 253 18.24 0.80 -4.08
N THR A 254 17.86 -0.40 -4.54
CA THR A 254 18.74 -1.57 -4.57
C THR A 254 19.99 -1.30 -5.41
N SER A 255 19.82 -0.73 -6.61
CA SER A 255 20.95 -0.38 -7.48
C SER A 255 21.89 0.64 -6.84
N LYS A 256 21.35 1.65 -6.15
CA LYS A 256 22.21 2.63 -5.42
C LYS A 256 23.01 1.97 -4.31
N VAL A 257 22.39 1.04 -3.54
CA VAL A 257 23.05 0.39 -2.41
C VAL A 257 24.09 -0.63 -2.87
N PHE A 258 23.77 -1.49 -3.83
CA PHE A 258 24.63 -2.61 -4.23
C PHE A 258 25.57 -2.28 -5.41
N LEU A 259 25.13 -1.44 -6.34
CA LEU A 259 25.89 -1.12 -7.55
C LEU A 259 26.47 0.30 -7.55
N GLY A 260 26.17 1.13 -6.53
CA GLY A 260 26.63 2.51 -6.43
C GLY A 260 26.15 3.44 -7.54
N ARG A 261 25.22 3.01 -8.40
CA ARG A 261 24.71 3.78 -9.54
C ARG A 261 23.19 3.89 -9.57
N ARG A 262 22.70 4.94 -10.24
CA ARG A 262 21.27 5.12 -10.48
C ARG A 262 20.85 4.38 -11.76
N LEU A 263 19.75 3.63 -11.73
CA LEU A 263 19.10 3.03 -12.92
C LEU A 263 18.27 4.06 -13.65
N LEU A 264 17.43 4.78 -12.91
CA LEU A 264 16.58 5.86 -13.41
C LEU A 264 17.16 7.20 -13.01
N ARG A 265 16.88 8.26 -13.79
CA ARG A 265 17.26 9.63 -13.40
C ARG A 265 16.64 10.01 -12.07
N MET A 266 15.37 9.63 -11.89
CA MET A 266 14.61 9.78 -10.65
C MET A 266 13.66 8.59 -10.50
N ALA A 267 13.32 8.19 -9.30
CA ALA A 267 12.26 7.25 -8.98
C ALA A 267 11.25 7.96 -8.04
N PRO A 268 9.96 7.64 -8.12
CA PRO A 268 9.28 6.61 -8.94
C PRO A 268 9.30 6.87 -10.46
N LEU A 269 8.74 5.92 -11.25
CA LEU A 269 8.82 5.96 -12.71
C LEU A 269 8.16 7.21 -13.32
N HIS A 270 7.01 7.66 -12.79
CA HIS A 270 6.34 8.88 -13.26
C HIS A 270 7.28 10.09 -13.21
N HIS A 271 8.05 10.29 -12.12
CA HIS A 271 9.04 11.35 -12.05
C HIS A 271 10.21 11.19 -13.03
N HIS A 272 10.60 9.94 -13.31
CA HIS A 272 11.58 9.70 -14.38
C HIS A 272 11.07 10.20 -15.74
N LEU A 273 9.82 9.93 -16.04
CA LEU A 273 9.18 10.35 -17.29
C LEU A 273 9.04 11.87 -17.36
N GLU A 274 8.71 12.56 -16.26
CA GLU A 274 8.67 14.03 -16.18
C GLU A 274 10.03 14.64 -16.50
N ILE A 275 11.11 14.19 -15.84
CA ILE A 275 12.47 14.70 -16.05
C ILE A 275 12.98 14.41 -17.46
N THR A 276 12.46 13.37 -18.13
CA THR A 276 12.77 13.07 -19.53
C THR A 276 11.97 13.89 -20.53
N GLY A 277 11.13 14.81 -20.06
CA GLY A 277 10.39 15.78 -20.90
C GLY A 277 8.98 15.35 -21.29
N LYS A 278 8.43 14.30 -20.67
CA LYS A 278 7.01 13.93 -20.84
C LYS A 278 6.13 14.86 -20.01
N GLY A 279 5.07 15.39 -20.62
CA GLY A 279 4.08 16.17 -19.86
C GLY A 279 3.28 15.28 -18.91
N GLU A 280 3.00 15.77 -17.69
CA GLU A 280 2.25 15.03 -16.66
C GLU A 280 0.94 14.47 -17.19
N THR A 281 0.14 15.26 -17.90
CA THR A 281 -1.13 14.81 -18.48
C THR A 281 -0.95 13.60 -19.40
N SER A 282 0.12 13.60 -20.22
CA SER A 282 0.43 12.47 -21.10
C SER A 282 0.83 11.23 -20.31
N ILE A 283 1.60 11.39 -19.23
CA ILE A 283 2.00 10.28 -18.33
C ILE A 283 0.75 9.64 -17.73
N VAL A 284 -0.16 10.46 -17.21
CA VAL A 284 -1.42 9.98 -16.60
C VAL A 284 -2.29 9.24 -17.62
N MET A 285 -2.47 9.79 -18.82
CA MET A 285 -3.27 9.16 -19.87
C MET A 285 -2.67 7.81 -20.32
N TYR A 286 -1.34 7.72 -20.47
CA TYR A 286 -0.69 6.45 -20.77
C TYR A 286 -0.85 5.43 -19.64
N ALA A 287 -0.72 5.87 -18.39
CA ALA A 287 -0.90 5.01 -17.22
C ALA A 287 -2.33 4.46 -17.13
N TRP A 288 -3.36 5.30 -17.40
CA TRP A 288 -4.75 4.84 -17.44
C TRP A 288 -5.00 3.85 -18.57
N ALA A 289 -4.50 4.14 -19.78
CA ALA A 289 -4.64 3.22 -20.93
C ALA A 289 -3.95 1.87 -20.65
N PHE A 290 -2.74 1.91 -20.08
CA PHE A 290 -2.01 0.72 -19.68
C PHE A 290 -2.76 -0.04 -18.57
N SER A 291 -3.24 0.65 -17.55
CA SER A 291 -4.04 0.04 -16.48
C SER A 291 -5.30 -0.63 -17.02
N ALA A 292 -6.00 0.01 -17.98
CA ALA A 292 -7.21 -0.56 -18.59
C ALA A 292 -6.91 -1.86 -19.37
N ILE A 293 -5.80 -1.93 -20.11
CA ILE A 293 -5.38 -3.15 -20.82
C ILE A 293 -5.14 -4.28 -19.80
N PHE A 294 -4.38 -4.01 -18.74
CA PHE A 294 -4.08 -5.02 -17.71
C PHE A 294 -5.31 -5.39 -16.87
N ALA A 295 -6.23 -4.45 -16.64
CA ALA A 295 -7.52 -4.73 -16.02
C ALA A 295 -8.34 -5.75 -16.84
N ILE A 296 -8.42 -5.57 -18.18
CA ILE A 296 -9.10 -6.51 -19.09
C ILE A 296 -8.43 -7.88 -19.04
N ILE A 297 -7.09 -7.94 -19.07
CA ILE A 297 -6.34 -9.19 -18.93
C ILE A 297 -6.65 -9.86 -17.59
N GLY A 298 -6.66 -9.10 -16.48
CA GLY A 298 -6.97 -9.63 -15.16
C GLY A 298 -8.41 -10.16 -15.06
N ILE A 299 -9.38 -9.45 -15.64
CA ILE A 299 -10.78 -9.93 -15.72
C ILE A 299 -10.84 -11.24 -16.52
N TRP A 300 -10.20 -11.32 -17.68
CA TRP A 300 -10.16 -12.53 -18.50
C TRP A 300 -9.55 -13.71 -17.74
N LEU A 301 -8.40 -13.47 -17.06
CA LEU A 301 -7.73 -14.49 -16.26
C LEU A 301 -8.58 -14.98 -15.08
N SER A 302 -9.44 -14.14 -14.51
CA SER A 302 -10.27 -14.51 -13.38
C SER A 302 -11.28 -15.62 -13.68
N PHE A 303 -11.48 -15.95 -14.96
CA PHE A 303 -12.43 -16.95 -15.44
C PHE A 303 -11.76 -18.24 -15.95
N GLN A 304 -10.44 -18.30 -15.89
CA GLN A 304 -9.67 -19.49 -16.26
C GLN A 304 -9.47 -20.41 -15.07
#